data_fe68d504ae08d5ce2f833afba5a76dea
#
_entry.id   fe68d504ae08d5ce2f833afba5a76dea
#
_cell.length_a   1.000
_cell.length_b   1.000
_cell.length_c   1.000
_cell.angle_alpha   90.00
_cell.angle_beta   90.00
_cell.angle_gamma   90.00
#
_symmetry.space_group_name_H-M   'P 1'
#
loop_
_entity.id
_entity.type
_entity.pdbx_description
1 polymer ?
#
loop_
_entity_poly.entity_id
_entity_poly.type
_entity_poly.pdbx_seq_one_letter_code
_entity_poly.pdbx_strand_id
1 'polypeptide(L)'
;LKKKRTLGSSIAVTSILLVVSLIFNFLLEKDTYRYFNGLDSHFDLSPVDRNILFSYFTGGDEAIYEADAAGKKVRKLAESQEERLHDPRYSSNGEKILYLSQDSQRINSLVVADRDGGNPITLTTKKLHVSEAVFSQSGDTIYFIAIPAKDFKKAEGETKEGNDLYSIGMTGGEPEQLTNLDHFSMNSLSLSPNGKELYYALDDTGRGKLTSFSIEDEEEKAVNIPGEMPSEAYTVRMAPDGKNIAYTAIAKESKNSSLFEYELFVMNMETGKIKRMTDLNTSVTNPQFFHNKNKIAFLEQTNWADTPEKYEFFTQDLETKKLKPISFSIPDQKPIPWFLYGLAQLANGTTAAVLYLLLICFITTFLYLFQPKKVYLPAKINLVLAIVGIVSSFIVAFVTNPWFGIALGGVSAFLLGAAILAFAFVFLLKRIGERKRK
;
A
#
# COMPACT_ATOMS: atom_id res chain seq x y z
N LEU A 1 27.76 -4.19 44.97
CA LEU A 1 27.21 -2.82 44.75
C LEU A 1 27.25 -2.42 43.28
N LYS A 2 28.38 -2.54 42.55
CA LYS A 2 28.56 -2.12 41.15
C LYS A 2 27.52 -2.80 40.21
N LYS A 3 27.38 -4.14 40.25
CA LYS A 3 26.41 -4.90 39.41
C LYS A 3 24.97 -4.50 39.71
N LYS A 4 24.59 -4.22 40.96
CA LYS A 4 23.24 -3.79 41.34
C LYS A 4 22.92 -2.39 40.75
N ARG A 5 23.88 -1.47 40.83
CA ARG A 5 23.80 -0.12 40.24
C ARG A 5 23.65 -0.18 38.72
N THR A 6 24.52 -0.91 38.04
CA THR A 6 24.48 -1.04 36.58
C THR A 6 23.13 -1.62 36.11
N LEU A 7 22.66 -2.70 36.74
CA LEU A 7 21.38 -3.33 36.33
C LEU A 7 20.18 -2.43 36.67
N GLY A 8 20.22 -1.72 37.80
CA GLY A 8 19.21 -0.71 38.13
C GLY A 8 19.18 0.44 37.14
N SER A 9 20.34 0.91 36.67
CA SER A 9 20.42 1.94 35.62
C SER A 9 19.88 1.41 34.28
N SER A 10 20.20 0.17 33.90
CA SER A 10 19.66 -0.44 32.67
C SER A 10 18.13 -0.54 32.73
N ILE A 11 17.54 -0.96 33.85
CA ILE A 11 16.08 -1.01 34.05
C ILE A 11 15.49 0.39 33.90
N ALA A 12 16.05 1.40 34.56
CA ALA A 12 15.57 2.78 34.52
C ALA A 12 15.60 3.35 33.08
N VAL A 13 16.74 3.21 32.39
CA VAL A 13 16.87 3.69 30.99
C VAL A 13 15.89 2.98 30.06
N THR A 14 15.82 1.65 30.14
CA THR A 14 14.87 0.89 29.28
C THR A 14 13.41 1.24 29.57
N SER A 15 13.07 1.48 30.85
CA SER A 15 11.72 1.93 31.23
C SER A 15 11.41 3.32 30.66
N ILE A 16 12.35 4.26 30.73
CA ILE A 16 12.17 5.60 30.15
C ILE A 16 11.99 5.51 28.64
N LEU A 17 12.85 4.75 27.95
CA LEU A 17 12.76 4.56 26.50
C LEU A 17 11.43 3.91 26.09
N LEU A 18 10.95 2.92 26.86
CA LEU A 18 9.64 2.29 26.61
C LEU A 18 8.50 3.28 26.79
N VAL A 19 8.50 4.06 27.86
CA VAL A 19 7.46 5.10 28.08
C VAL A 19 7.48 6.14 26.97
N VAL A 20 8.66 6.62 26.58
CA VAL A 20 8.83 7.55 25.44
C VAL A 20 8.32 6.92 24.14
N SER A 21 8.66 5.67 23.87
CA SER A 21 8.19 4.93 22.69
C SER A 21 6.66 4.82 22.68
N LEU A 22 6.05 4.47 23.81
CA LEU A 22 4.59 4.38 23.92
C LEU A 22 3.92 5.74 23.70
N ILE A 23 4.44 6.82 24.35
CA ILE A 23 3.93 8.17 24.16
C ILE A 23 4.02 8.57 22.67
N PHE A 24 5.15 8.34 22.03
CA PHE A 24 5.31 8.67 20.60
C PHE A 24 4.40 7.84 19.71
N ASN A 25 4.17 6.56 20.01
CA ASN A 25 3.20 5.74 19.28
C ASN A 25 1.76 6.26 19.39
N PHE A 26 1.41 6.94 20.48
CA PHE A 26 0.08 7.53 20.69
C PHE A 26 -0.06 8.94 20.14
N LEU A 27 0.98 9.76 20.21
CA LEU A 27 0.92 11.19 19.89
C LEU A 27 1.37 11.51 18.46
N LEU A 28 2.24 10.68 17.87
CA LEU A 28 2.70 10.91 16.51
C LEU A 28 1.78 10.20 15.52
N GLU A 29 1.21 10.97 14.63
CA GLU A 29 0.55 10.45 13.44
C GLU A 29 1.57 9.63 12.64
N LYS A 30 1.26 8.36 12.40
CA LYS A 30 2.18 7.44 11.72
C LYS A 30 2.16 7.71 10.22
N ASP A 31 2.93 8.66 9.79
CA ASP A 31 3.28 8.78 8.38
C ASP A 31 4.41 7.79 8.06
N THR A 32 4.04 6.64 7.50
CA THR A 32 4.96 5.56 7.12
C THR A 32 5.95 6.01 6.04
N TYR A 33 5.56 6.97 5.21
CA TYR A 33 6.38 7.50 4.13
C TYR A 33 7.28 8.67 4.56
N ARG A 34 7.18 9.13 5.81
CA ARG A 34 8.04 10.21 6.33
C ARG A 34 9.52 9.85 6.15
N TYR A 35 10.24 10.70 5.42
CA TYR A 35 11.64 10.48 5.00
C TYR A 35 11.86 9.38 3.96
N PHE A 36 10.81 8.82 3.37
CA PHE A 36 10.94 7.83 2.32
C PHE A 36 11.42 8.48 1.01
N ASN A 37 12.28 7.75 0.28
CA ASN A 37 12.67 8.06 -1.09
C ASN A 37 12.40 6.78 -1.91
N GLY A 38 11.53 6.87 -2.92
CA GLY A 38 11.18 5.71 -3.73
C GLY A 38 10.03 5.97 -4.71
N LEU A 39 9.86 5.07 -5.65
CA LEU A 39 8.69 5.05 -6.55
C LEU A 39 7.42 4.79 -5.74
N ASP A 40 6.33 5.41 -6.17
CA ASP A 40 4.98 4.97 -5.85
C ASP A 40 4.51 3.86 -6.79
N SER A 41 3.36 3.28 -6.49
CA SER A 41 2.75 2.16 -7.23
C SER A 41 2.18 2.54 -8.60
N HIS A 42 2.16 3.82 -8.98
CA HIS A 42 1.48 4.29 -10.18
C HIS A 42 2.42 4.96 -11.18
N PHE A 43 2.24 4.61 -12.44
CA PHE A 43 2.92 5.23 -13.57
C PHE A 43 2.06 5.12 -14.83
N ASP A 44 2.41 5.88 -15.85
CA ASP A 44 1.81 5.79 -17.17
C ASP A 44 2.86 5.94 -18.30
N LEU A 45 2.56 5.38 -19.46
CA LEU A 45 3.42 5.45 -20.65
C LEU A 45 2.87 6.50 -21.62
N SER A 46 3.74 7.36 -22.14
CA SER A 46 3.30 8.33 -23.14
C SER A 46 2.75 7.65 -24.39
N PRO A 47 1.75 8.21 -25.10
CA PRO A 47 1.11 7.59 -26.28
C PRO A 47 2.08 7.21 -27.41
N VAL A 48 3.28 7.79 -27.42
CA VAL A 48 4.35 7.52 -28.39
C VAL A 48 5.48 6.65 -27.81
N ASP A 49 5.32 6.07 -26.63
CA ASP A 49 6.30 5.21 -25.94
C ASP A 49 7.69 5.82 -25.72
N ARG A 50 7.76 7.15 -25.61
CA ARG A 50 9.04 7.85 -25.45
C ARG A 50 9.32 8.27 -24.00
N ASN A 51 8.27 8.46 -23.21
CA ASN A 51 8.36 8.94 -21.84
C ASN A 51 7.57 8.06 -20.88
N ILE A 52 7.98 8.08 -19.62
CA ILE A 52 7.33 7.46 -18.48
C ILE A 52 6.95 8.58 -17.53
N LEU A 53 5.68 8.64 -17.16
CA LEU A 53 5.12 9.53 -16.16
C LEU A 53 4.92 8.73 -14.88
N PHE A 54 5.37 9.22 -13.73
CA PHE A 54 5.31 8.46 -12.47
C PHE A 54 5.30 9.38 -11.26
N SER A 55 4.81 8.89 -10.15
CA SER A 55 4.94 9.53 -8.84
C SER A 55 6.16 8.97 -8.10
N TYR A 56 6.81 9.85 -7.33
CA TYR A 56 8.02 9.51 -6.59
C TYR A 56 8.09 10.31 -5.29
N PHE A 57 8.44 9.62 -4.21
CA PHE A 57 8.68 10.21 -2.89
C PHE A 57 10.11 10.74 -2.79
N THR A 58 10.25 11.97 -2.33
CA THR A 58 11.54 12.58 -2.00
C THR A 58 11.53 13.13 -0.58
N GLY A 59 12.11 12.40 0.35
CA GLY A 59 12.10 12.77 1.78
C GLY A 59 10.71 12.74 2.42
N GLY A 60 9.77 11.97 1.83
CA GLY A 60 8.38 11.84 2.27
C GLY A 60 7.38 12.68 1.48
N ASP A 61 7.83 13.66 0.71
CA ASP A 61 6.98 14.45 -0.17
C ASP A 61 6.81 13.71 -1.50
N GLU A 62 5.58 13.46 -1.91
CA GLU A 62 5.25 12.78 -3.14
C GLU A 62 4.93 13.78 -4.25
N ALA A 63 5.56 13.61 -5.41
CA ALA A 63 5.47 14.51 -6.53
C ALA A 63 5.43 13.76 -7.86
N ILE A 64 4.97 14.43 -8.93
CA ILE A 64 4.88 13.89 -10.27
C ILE A 64 6.15 14.19 -11.06
N TYR A 65 6.68 13.15 -11.71
CA TYR A 65 7.90 13.20 -12.53
C TYR A 65 7.66 12.61 -13.90
N GLU A 66 8.45 13.07 -14.87
CA GLU A 66 8.58 12.45 -16.20
C GLU A 66 10.03 12.08 -16.46
N ALA A 67 10.25 10.90 -17.06
CA ALA A 67 11.54 10.46 -17.57
C ALA A 67 11.44 10.04 -19.04
N ASP A 68 12.56 9.90 -19.75
CA ASP A 68 12.56 9.17 -21.01
C ASP A 68 12.36 7.65 -20.78
N ALA A 69 12.04 6.91 -21.83
CA ALA A 69 11.77 5.47 -21.76
C ALA A 69 12.96 4.61 -21.27
N ALA A 70 14.14 5.23 -21.08
CA ALA A 70 15.32 4.58 -20.48
C ALA A 70 15.52 4.95 -19.00
N GLY A 71 14.59 5.73 -18.41
CA GLY A 71 14.66 6.21 -17.02
C GLY A 71 15.60 7.39 -16.83
N LYS A 72 16.03 8.04 -17.94
CA LYS A 72 16.93 9.19 -17.92
C LYS A 72 16.16 10.49 -18.16
N LYS A 73 16.87 11.62 -18.08
CA LYS A 73 16.29 12.98 -18.28
C LYS A 73 15.07 13.22 -17.39
N VAL A 74 15.19 12.77 -16.13
CA VAL A 74 14.11 12.92 -15.16
C VAL A 74 13.88 14.40 -14.85
N ARG A 75 12.63 14.84 -14.90
CA ARG A 75 12.19 16.17 -14.52
C ARG A 75 10.96 16.09 -13.62
N LYS A 76 10.90 16.96 -12.64
CA LYS A 76 9.72 17.13 -11.80
C LYS A 76 8.72 17.99 -12.56
N LEU A 77 7.45 17.56 -12.61
CA LEU A 77 6.37 18.27 -13.29
C LEU A 77 5.46 19.00 -12.30
N ALA A 78 5.12 18.35 -11.18
CA ALA A 78 4.25 18.94 -10.16
C ALA A 78 4.70 18.50 -8.76
N GLU A 79 4.60 19.42 -7.81
CA GLU A 79 4.84 19.16 -6.38
C GLU A 79 3.90 20.01 -5.53
N SER A 80 3.62 19.56 -4.30
CA SER A 80 2.90 20.29 -3.28
C SER A 80 3.60 20.16 -1.93
N GLN A 81 3.46 21.18 -1.08
CA GLN A 81 3.97 21.18 0.30
C GLN A 81 2.95 20.59 1.29
N GLU A 82 1.69 20.56 0.91
CA GLU A 82 0.57 20.21 1.79
C GLU A 82 -0.16 18.92 1.36
N GLU A 83 -0.04 18.54 0.10
CA GLU A 83 -0.77 17.43 -0.51
C GLU A 83 0.21 16.46 -1.17
N ARG A 84 -0.14 15.17 -1.25
CA ARG A 84 0.59 14.16 -2.01
C ARG A 84 0.03 14.07 -3.41
N LEU A 85 0.90 14.03 -4.41
CA LEU A 85 0.51 13.96 -5.81
C LEU A 85 0.84 12.57 -6.36
N HIS A 86 -0.18 11.84 -6.80
CA HIS A 86 -0.03 10.44 -7.24
C HIS A 86 -0.97 10.08 -8.41
N ASP A 87 -0.91 8.84 -8.87
CA ASP A 87 -1.67 8.24 -9.99
C ASP A 87 -1.72 9.12 -11.26
N PRO A 88 -0.54 9.47 -11.82
CA PRO A 88 -0.49 10.32 -13.00
C PRO A 88 -0.86 9.56 -14.28
N ARG A 89 -1.55 10.25 -15.22
CA ARG A 89 -1.91 9.73 -16.55
C ARG A 89 -1.68 10.76 -17.63
N TYR A 90 -1.33 10.31 -18.84
CA TYR A 90 -1.32 11.15 -20.03
C TYR A 90 -2.70 11.23 -20.68
N SER A 91 -3.00 12.36 -21.32
CA SER A 91 -4.07 12.42 -22.32
C SER A 91 -3.69 11.62 -23.58
N SER A 92 -4.71 11.22 -24.37
CA SER A 92 -4.52 10.40 -25.58
C SER A 92 -3.57 11.04 -26.60
N ASN A 93 -3.53 12.38 -26.70
CA ASN A 93 -2.61 13.13 -27.54
C ASN A 93 -1.26 13.45 -26.86
N GLY A 94 -1.14 13.17 -25.56
CA GLY A 94 0.05 13.43 -24.75
C GLY A 94 0.33 14.91 -24.46
N GLU A 95 -0.64 15.82 -24.65
CA GLU A 95 -0.48 17.26 -24.41
C GLU A 95 -0.86 17.69 -22.99
N LYS A 96 -1.65 16.88 -22.30
CA LYS A 96 -2.07 17.07 -20.90
C LYS A 96 -1.67 15.89 -20.04
N ILE A 97 -1.63 16.14 -18.75
CA ILE A 97 -1.55 15.12 -17.71
C ILE A 97 -2.68 15.34 -16.72
N LEU A 98 -3.17 14.26 -16.15
CA LEU A 98 -3.96 14.27 -14.92
C LEU A 98 -3.19 13.60 -13.80
N TYR A 99 -3.53 13.92 -12.57
CA TYR A 99 -3.05 13.27 -11.37
C TYR A 99 -4.02 13.49 -10.21
N LEU A 100 -3.89 12.68 -9.18
CA LEU A 100 -4.64 12.82 -7.95
C LEU A 100 -3.83 13.62 -6.93
N SER A 101 -4.49 14.55 -6.24
CA SER A 101 -3.93 15.34 -5.14
C SER A 101 -4.63 14.96 -3.84
N GLN A 102 -3.88 14.31 -2.93
CA GLN A 102 -4.37 13.80 -1.66
C GLN A 102 -4.10 14.79 -0.53
N ASP A 103 -5.15 15.21 0.16
CA ASP A 103 -5.05 16.10 1.32
C ASP A 103 -4.70 15.35 2.63
N SER A 104 -4.52 16.10 3.72
CA SER A 104 -4.21 15.56 5.04
C SER A 104 -5.31 14.65 5.62
N GLN A 105 -6.53 14.70 5.08
CA GLN A 105 -7.64 13.81 5.44
C GLN A 105 -7.73 12.59 4.53
N ARG A 106 -6.73 12.38 3.65
CA ARG A 106 -6.66 11.33 2.63
C ARG A 106 -7.75 11.41 1.57
N ILE A 107 -8.33 12.59 1.33
CA ILE A 107 -9.27 12.79 0.24
C ILE A 107 -8.50 13.18 -1.00
N ASN A 108 -8.69 12.43 -2.08
CA ASN A 108 -8.11 12.69 -3.38
C ASN A 108 -9.02 13.61 -4.18
N SER A 109 -8.43 14.67 -4.73
CA SER A 109 -9.03 15.53 -5.74
C SER A 109 -8.35 15.30 -7.09
N LEU A 110 -9.11 15.41 -8.18
CA LEU A 110 -8.61 15.27 -9.54
C LEU A 110 -8.02 16.60 -10.02
N VAL A 111 -6.80 16.57 -10.51
CA VAL A 111 -6.09 17.72 -11.07
C VAL A 111 -5.67 17.42 -12.51
N VAL A 112 -5.81 18.43 -13.39
CA VAL A 112 -5.30 18.40 -14.76
C VAL A 112 -4.32 19.54 -14.96
N ALA A 113 -3.24 19.28 -15.70
CA ALA A 113 -2.23 20.25 -16.04
C ALA A 113 -1.76 20.08 -17.49
N ASP A 114 -1.02 21.06 -18.00
CA ASP A 114 -0.26 20.88 -19.22
C ASP A 114 0.78 19.77 -19.04
N ARG A 115 1.24 19.18 -20.13
CA ARG A 115 2.23 18.09 -20.10
C ARG A 115 3.51 18.43 -19.31
N ASP A 116 3.90 19.70 -19.29
CA ASP A 116 5.07 20.16 -18.55
C ASP A 116 4.80 20.44 -17.06
N GLY A 117 3.57 20.21 -16.60
CA GLY A 117 3.08 20.50 -15.26
C GLY A 117 2.54 21.91 -15.08
N GLY A 118 2.56 22.74 -16.14
CA GLY A 118 2.03 24.10 -16.11
C GLY A 118 0.50 24.16 -16.03
N ASN A 119 -0.02 25.31 -15.60
CA ASN A 119 -1.46 25.61 -15.56
C ASN A 119 -2.33 24.55 -14.87
N PRO A 120 -2.01 24.07 -13.65
CA PRO A 120 -2.80 23.06 -12.99
C PRO A 120 -4.20 23.57 -12.62
N ILE A 121 -5.22 22.76 -12.86
CA ILE A 121 -6.63 23.03 -12.53
C ILE A 121 -7.15 21.85 -11.71
N THR A 122 -7.63 22.11 -10.49
CA THR A 122 -8.35 21.12 -9.68
C THR A 122 -9.79 21.06 -10.19
N LEU A 123 -10.20 19.89 -10.66
CA LEU A 123 -11.50 19.70 -11.28
C LEU A 123 -12.58 19.26 -10.29
N THR A 124 -12.23 18.46 -9.28
CA THR A 124 -13.21 17.97 -8.30
C THR A 124 -13.06 18.68 -6.96
N THR A 125 -14.16 18.75 -6.23
CA THR A 125 -14.17 19.28 -4.86
C THR A 125 -13.95 18.17 -3.84
N LYS A 126 -13.55 18.50 -2.60
CA LYS A 126 -13.39 17.55 -1.48
C LYS A 126 -14.70 16.88 -0.99
N LYS A 127 -15.79 17.01 -1.75
CA LYS A 127 -17.03 16.27 -1.50
C LYS A 127 -16.95 14.83 -2.00
N LEU A 128 -16.11 14.58 -3.01
CA LEU A 128 -15.83 13.27 -3.57
C LEU A 128 -14.39 12.87 -3.24
N HIS A 129 -14.19 11.58 -2.96
CA HIS A 129 -12.87 10.96 -2.97
C HIS A 129 -12.70 10.23 -4.29
N VAL A 130 -11.77 10.68 -5.13
CA VAL A 130 -11.46 10.07 -6.42
C VAL A 130 -10.43 8.96 -6.22
N SER A 131 -10.71 7.76 -6.73
CA SER A 131 -9.78 6.62 -6.62
C SER A 131 -8.95 6.41 -7.88
N GLU A 132 -9.54 6.54 -9.07
CA GLU A 132 -8.86 6.43 -10.36
C GLU A 132 -9.50 7.35 -11.39
N ALA A 133 -8.74 7.78 -12.40
CA ALA A 133 -9.25 8.62 -13.48
C ALA A 133 -8.56 8.32 -14.83
N VAL A 134 -9.29 8.52 -15.93
CA VAL A 134 -8.78 8.39 -17.31
C VAL A 134 -9.36 9.48 -18.21
N PHE A 135 -8.57 9.92 -19.18
CA PHE A 135 -9.07 10.81 -20.22
C PHE A 135 -10.00 10.10 -21.19
N SER A 136 -10.97 10.83 -21.76
CA SER A 136 -11.68 10.42 -22.96
C SER A 136 -10.73 10.34 -24.17
N GLN A 137 -11.16 9.67 -25.24
CA GLN A 137 -10.38 9.57 -26.48
C GLN A 137 -10.09 10.96 -27.10
N SER A 138 -11.05 11.89 -27.05
CA SER A 138 -10.90 13.28 -27.51
C SER A 138 -10.05 14.11 -26.56
N GLY A 139 -9.93 13.73 -25.29
CA GLY A 139 -9.21 14.49 -24.27
C GLY A 139 -9.96 15.69 -23.70
N ASP A 140 -11.26 15.83 -23.98
CA ASP A 140 -12.11 16.95 -23.52
C ASP A 140 -12.89 16.61 -22.24
N THR A 141 -13.03 15.33 -21.93
CA THR A 141 -13.73 14.78 -20.77
C THR A 141 -12.79 13.86 -19.99
N ILE A 142 -12.99 13.77 -18.69
CA ILE A 142 -12.34 12.80 -17.82
C ILE A 142 -13.40 11.95 -17.18
N TYR A 143 -13.20 10.64 -17.25
CA TYR A 143 -13.98 9.64 -16.53
C TYR A 143 -13.22 9.22 -15.29
N PHE A 144 -13.93 9.04 -14.17
CA PHE A 144 -13.28 8.68 -12.92
C PHE A 144 -14.17 7.86 -12.00
N ILE A 145 -13.54 7.08 -11.15
CA ILE A 145 -14.20 6.35 -10.07
C ILE A 145 -14.14 7.23 -8.81
N ALA A 146 -15.26 7.40 -8.15
CA ALA A 146 -15.30 8.13 -6.88
C ALA A 146 -16.37 7.59 -5.94
N ILE A 147 -16.16 7.88 -4.65
CA ILE A 147 -17.11 7.67 -3.56
C ILE A 147 -17.32 9.01 -2.84
N PRO A 148 -18.49 9.32 -2.28
CA PRO A 148 -18.67 10.50 -1.43
C PRO A 148 -17.66 10.49 -0.27
N ALA A 149 -16.95 11.60 -0.10
CA ALA A 149 -15.89 11.72 0.92
C ALA A 149 -16.40 11.45 2.35
N LYS A 150 -17.68 11.71 2.63
CA LYS A 150 -18.33 11.38 3.91
C LYS A 150 -18.42 9.86 4.15
N ASP A 151 -18.57 9.06 3.08
CA ASP A 151 -18.68 7.61 3.16
C ASP A 151 -17.30 6.96 3.12
N PHE A 152 -16.36 7.48 2.33
CA PHE A 152 -14.95 7.05 2.35
C PHE A 152 -14.31 7.07 3.76
N LYS A 153 -14.70 8.02 4.61
CA LYS A 153 -14.19 8.15 6.00
C LYS A 153 -14.82 7.19 7.00
N LYS A 154 -15.85 6.46 6.62
CA LYS A 154 -16.53 5.52 7.52
C LYS A 154 -15.79 4.19 7.58
N ALA A 155 -16.04 3.45 8.66
CA ALA A 155 -15.59 2.07 8.74
C ALA A 155 -16.37 1.19 7.74
N GLU A 156 -15.73 0.10 7.33
CA GLU A 156 -16.38 -0.92 6.50
C GLU A 156 -17.69 -1.40 7.15
N GLY A 157 -18.76 -1.48 6.37
CA GLY A 157 -20.10 -1.82 6.84
C GLY A 157 -20.92 -0.64 7.38
N GLU A 158 -20.33 0.57 7.52
CA GLU A 158 -21.06 1.80 7.92
C GLU A 158 -21.30 2.73 6.74
N THR A 159 -20.74 2.44 5.56
CA THR A 159 -20.94 3.20 4.32
C THR A 159 -22.38 3.08 3.84
N LYS A 160 -22.92 4.17 3.34
CA LYS A 160 -24.28 4.21 2.74
C LYS A 160 -24.22 4.27 1.23
N GLU A 161 -23.19 4.87 0.69
CA GLU A 161 -22.94 5.02 -0.73
C GLU A 161 -21.59 4.37 -1.04
N GLY A 162 -21.46 3.75 -2.21
CA GLY A 162 -20.28 3.03 -2.69
C GLY A 162 -19.52 3.79 -3.77
N ASN A 163 -18.73 3.05 -4.54
CA ASN A 163 -17.99 3.58 -5.67
C ASN A 163 -18.86 3.60 -6.92
N ASP A 164 -18.83 4.70 -7.65
CA ASP A 164 -19.53 4.89 -8.92
C ASP A 164 -18.63 5.56 -9.95
N LEU A 165 -19.06 5.47 -11.23
CA LEU A 165 -18.46 6.21 -12.33
C LEU A 165 -19.00 7.62 -12.39
N TYR A 166 -18.10 8.56 -12.67
CA TYR A 166 -18.39 9.97 -12.90
C TYR A 166 -17.70 10.46 -14.16
N SER A 167 -18.20 11.57 -14.73
CA SER A 167 -17.54 12.33 -15.76
C SER A 167 -17.40 13.80 -15.38
N ILE A 168 -16.38 14.47 -15.93
CA ILE A 168 -16.20 15.92 -15.81
C ILE A 168 -15.46 16.48 -17.01
N GLY A 169 -15.85 17.67 -17.45
CA GLY A 169 -15.16 18.38 -18.52
C GLY A 169 -13.81 18.95 -18.08
N MET A 170 -12.90 19.15 -19.04
CA MET A 170 -11.53 19.68 -18.81
C MET A 170 -11.50 21.09 -18.23
N THR A 171 -12.59 21.85 -18.33
CA THR A 171 -12.69 23.20 -17.77
C THR A 171 -13.23 23.21 -16.34
N GLY A 172 -13.53 22.05 -15.77
CA GLY A 172 -14.19 21.90 -14.48
C GLY A 172 -15.71 22.03 -14.58
N GLY A 173 -16.35 22.16 -13.44
CA GLY A 173 -17.82 22.21 -13.30
C GLY A 173 -18.27 21.23 -12.22
N GLU A 174 -19.59 20.96 -12.18
CA GLU A 174 -20.09 19.89 -11.31
C GLU A 174 -19.90 18.53 -12.04
N PRO A 175 -19.32 17.52 -11.37
CA PRO A 175 -19.21 16.17 -11.92
C PRO A 175 -20.60 15.57 -12.20
N GLU A 176 -20.73 14.89 -13.31
CA GLU A 176 -21.90 14.10 -13.67
C GLU A 176 -21.71 12.66 -13.18
N GLN A 177 -22.65 12.14 -12.41
CA GLN A 177 -22.64 10.74 -11.97
C GLN A 177 -23.23 9.86 -13.07
N LEU A 178 -22.44 8.92 -13.60
CA LEU A 178 -22.82 8.03 -14.69
C LEU A 178 -23.47 6.73 -14.21
N THR A 179 -23.09 6.26 -13.02
CA THR A 179 -23.70 5.08 -12.39
C THR A 179 -24.15 5.43 -10.96
N ASN A 180 -25.10 4.65 -10.45
CA ASN A 180 -25.57 4.74 -9.06
C ASN A 180 -25.83 3.32 -8.54
N LEU A 181 -24.74 2.52 -8.53
CA LEU A 181 -24.76 1.09 -8.20
C LEU A 181 -24.10 0.79 -6.87
N ASP A 182 -23.42 1.79 -6.31
CA ASP A 182 -22.80 1.72 -4.97
C ASP A 182 -21.86 0.52 -4.80
N HIS A 183 -20.99 0.27 -5.79
CA HIS A 183 -20.08 -0.85 -5.75
C HIS A 183 -19.13 -0.80 -4.54
N PHE A 184 -18.97 -1.93 -3.86
CA PHE A 184 -18.08 -2.04 -2.71
C PHE A 184 -16.62 -1.78 -3.09
N SER A 185 -16.14 -2.40 -4.17
CA SER A 185 -14.80 -2.19 -4.71
C SER A 185 -14.83 -2.05 -6.21
N MET A 186 -14.21 -0.98 -6.70
CA MET A 186 -14.12 -0.63 -8.11
C MET A 186 -12.73 -0.12 -8.41
N ASN A 187 -12.01 -0.73 -9.36
CA ASN A 187 -10.62 -0.40 -9.65
C ASN A 187 -10.23 -0.78 -11.09
N SER A 188 -8.98 -0.50 -11.48
CA SER A 188 -8.42 -0.84 -12.79
C SER A 188 -9.11 -0.12 -13.96
N LEU A 189 -9.55 1.12 -13.73
CA LEU A 189 -10.24 1.93 -14.74
C LEU A 189 -9.37 2.15 -15.97
N SER A 190 -9.92 1.87 -17.14
CA SER A 190 -9.28 2.10 -18.42
C SER A 190 -10.31 2.39 -19.51
N LEU A 191 -9.90 3.16 -20.53
CA LEU A 191 -10.72 3.41 -21.70
C LEU A 191 -10.48 2.33 -22.76
N SER A 192 -11.54 1.87 -23.43
CA SER A 192 -11.42 0.95 -24.56
C SER A 192 -10.64 1.58 -25.73
N PRO A 193 -9.99 0.76 -26.59
CA PRO A 193 -9.20 1.29 -27.72
C PRO A 193 -10.03 2.14 -28.71
N ASN A 194 -11.33 1.90 -28.81
CA ASN A 194 -12.25 2.67 -29.67
C ASN A 194 -12.87 3.88 -28.95
N GLY A 195 -12.54 4.08 -27.66
CA GLY A 195 -13.02 5.21 -26.86
C GLY A 195 -14.52 5.17 -26.48
N LYS A 196 -15.20 4.03 -26.68
CA LYS A 196 -16.66 3.93 -26.47
C LYS A 196 -17.07 3.27 -25.16
N GLU A 197 -16.14 2.56 -24.51
CA GLU A 197 -16.39 1.83 -23.27
C GLU A 197 -15.34 2.15 -22.22
N LEU A 198 -15.76 2.18 -20.98
CA LEU A 198 -14.89 2.17 -19.81
C LEU A 198 -14.79 0.75 -19.27
N TYR A 199 -13.59 0.23 -19.08
CA TYR A 199 -13.35 -1.06 -18.42
C TYR A 199 -12.89 -0.83 -16.99
N TYR A 200 -13.38 -1.65 -16.08
CA TYR A 200 -12.98 -1.67 -14.68
C TYR A 200 -13.21 -3.04 -14.05
N ALA A 201 -12.53 -3.31 -12.96
CA ALA A 201 -12.72 -4.52 -12.18
C ALA A 201 -13.61 -4.23 -10.96
N LEU A 202 -14.59 -5.11 -10.74
CA LEU A 202 -15.44 -5.13 -9.55
C LEU A 202 -15.02 -6.29 -8.64
N ASP A 203 -15.02 -6.06 -7.34
CA ASP A 203 -14.80 -7.10 -6.33
C ASP A 203 -15.86 -7.02 -5.22
N ASP A 204 -17.12 -7.17 -5.59
CA ASP A 204 -18.24 -7.10 -4.64
C ASP A 204 -18.46 -8.41 -3.86
N THR A 205 -17.87 -9.51 -4.33
CA THR A 205 -18.11 -10.87 -3.78
C THR A 205 -16.84 -11.65 -3.49
N GLY A 206 -15.67 -11.00 -3.47
CA GLY A 206 -14.37 -11.66 -3.38
C GLY A 206 -13.98 -12.39 -4.68
N ARG A 207 -14.60 -12.02 -5.80
CA ARG A 207 -14.28 -12.52 -7.15
C ARG A 207 -14.19 -11.33 -8.09
N GLY A 208 -12.96 -10.99 -8.46
CA GLY A 208 -12.71 -9.94 -9.45
C GLY A 208 -13.46 -10.21 -10.74
N LYS A 209 -14.33 -9.29 -11.16
CA LYS A 209 -15.10 -9.37 -12.38
C LYS A 209 -14.76 -8.18 -13.26
N LEU A 210 -14.28 -8.45 -14.48
CA LEU A 210 -14.06 -7.39 -15.45
C LEU A 210 -15.43 -6.96 -16.03
N THR A 211 -15.69 -5.68 -15.95
CA THR A 211 -16.95 -5.04 -16.34
C THR A 211 -16.65 -3.93 -17.35
N SER A 212 -17.54 -3.70 -18.27
CA SER A 212 -17.53 -2.54 -19.17
C SER A 212 -18.76 -1.67 -18.96
N PHE A 213 -18.59 -0.37 -19.11
CA PHE A 213 -19.67 0.62 -19.16
C PHE A 213 -19.66 1.27 -20.54
N SER A 214 -20.78 1.15 -21.29
CA SER A 214 -20.97 1.82 -22.57
C SER A 214 -21.22 3.30 -22.34
N ILE A 215 -20.36 4.17 -22.88
CA ILE A 215 -20.50 5.62 -22.73
C ILE A 215 -21.72 6.16 -23.50
N GLU A 216 -22.08 5.51 -24.61
CA GLU A 216 -23.22 5.93 -25.46
C GLU A 216 -24.56 5.43 -24.91
N ASP A 217 -24.61 4.17 -24.44
CA ASP A 217 -25.84 3.56 -23.94
C ASP A 217 -26.09 3.77 -22.46
N GLU A 218 -25.08 4.23 -21.73
CA GLU A 218 -25.06 4.37 -20.24
C GLU A 218 -25.39 3.06 -19.52
N GLU A 219 -24.97 1.92 -20.09
CA GLU A 219 -25.24 0.59 -19.55
C GLU A 219 -23.96 -0.13 -19.10
N GLU A 220 -24.00 -0.75 -17.92
CA GLU A 220 -22.97 -1.64 -17.43
C GLU A 220 -23.17 -3.07 -17.93
N LYS A 221 -22.10 -3.71 -18.44
CA LYS A 221 -22.13 -5.09 -18.94
C LYS A 221 -20.91 -5.86 -18.48
N ALA A 222 -21.11 -7.15 -18.13
CA ALA A 222 -19.97 -8.03 -17.91
C ALA A 222 -19.20 -8.22 -19.23
N VAL A 223 -17.87 -8.07 -19.20
CA VAL A 223 -17.04 -8.34 -20.36
C VAL A 223 -17.01 -9.85 -20.62
N ASN A 224 -17.34 -10.23 -21.85
CA ASN A 224 -17.25 -11.63 -22.26
C ASN A 224 -15.78 -12.00 -22.49
N ILE A 225 -15.22 -12.75 -21.54
CA ILE A 225 -13.83 -13.21 -21.58
C ILE A 225 -13.83 -14.67 -22.05
N PRO A 226 -13.10 -15.03 -23.13
CA PRO A 226 -13.00 -16.40 -23.56
C PRO A 226 -12.13 -17.19 -22.55
N GLY A 227 -12.76 -18.05 -21.78
CA GLY A 227 -12.13 -18.80 -20.68
C GLY A 227 -12.40 -18.17 -19.32
N GLU A 228 -11.79 -18.74 -18.29
CA GLU A 228 -11.95 -18.24 -16.91
C GLU A 228 -10.71 -17.42 -16.52
N MET A 229 -10.95 -16.13 -16.27
CA MET A 229 -9.97 -15.33 -15.55
C MET A 229 -9.99 -15.76 -14.07
N PRO A 230 -8.82 -15.88 -13.41
CA PRO A 230 -8.81 -16.19 -11.98
C PRO A 230 -9.68 -15.21 -11.19
N SER A 231 -10.41 -15.70 -10.20
CA SER A 231 -11.21 -14.85 -9.31
C SER A 231 -10.36 -13.83 -8.52
N GLU A 232 -9.07 -14.09 -8.42
CA GLU A 232 -8.08 -13.26 -7.73
C GLU A 232 -7.20 -12.51 -8.75
N ALA A 233 -7.78 -12.01 -9.84
CA ALA A 233 -7.09 -11.16 -10.80
C ALA A 233 -7.15 -9.70 -10.35
N TYR A 234 -5.98 -9.06 -10.25
CA TYR A 234 -5.82 -7.68 -9.81
C TYR A 234 -5.14 -6.84 -10.91
N THR A 235 -5.26 -5.52 -10.81
CA THR A 235 -4.59 -4.55 -11.70
C THR A 235 -4.77 -4.88 -13.19
N VAL A 236 -6.01 -5.12 -13.59
CA VAL A 236 -6.35 -5.52 -14.97
C VAL A 236 -6.15 -4.34 -15.93
N ARG A 237 -5.47 -4.59 -17.06
CA ARG A 237 -5.25 -3.59 -18.13
C ARG A 237 -5.48 -4.20 -19.50
N MET A 238 -6.30 -3.53 -20.30
CA MET A 238 -6.49 -3.87 -21.73
C MET A 238 -5.30 -3.38 -22.55
N ALA A 239 -4.83 -4.17 -23.50
CA ALA A 239 -3.86 -3.72 -24.48
C ALA A 239 -4.46 -2.68 -25.43
N PRO A 240 -3.66 -1.72 -25.95
CA PRO A 240 -4.16 -0.67 -26.84
C PRO A 240 -4.80 -1.19 -28.14
N ASP A 241 -4.50 -2.41 -28.56
CA ASP A 241 -5.12 -3.08 -29.72
C ASP A 241 -6.38 -3.89 -29.39
N GLY A 242 -6.77 -3.97 -28.11
CA GLY A 242 -7.91 -4.74 -27.63
C GLY A 242 -7.77 -6.26 -27.67
N LYS A 243 -6.60 -6.80 -28.09
CA LYS A 243 -6.42 -8.25 -28.30
C LYS A 243 -5.94 -9.00 -27.08
N ASN A 244 -5.33 -8.30 -26.14
CA ASN A 244 -4.80 -8.90 -24.92
C ASN A 244 -5.24 -8.11 -23.68
N ILE A 245 -5.34 -8.82 -22.57
CA ILE A 245 -5.42 -8.19 -21.22
C ILE A 245 -4.23 -8.67 -20.39
N ALA A 246 -3.68 -7.76 -19.60
CA ALA A 246 -2.70 -8.07 -18.57
C ALA A 246 -3.37 -7.98 -17.21
N TYR A 247 -2.98 -8.83 -16.30
CA TYR A 247 -3.43 -8.81 -14.91
C TYR A 247 -2.39 -9.45 -14.01
N THR A 248 -2.45 -9.15 -12.71
CA THR A 248 -1.67 -9.86 -11.71
C THR A 248 -2.56 -10.85 -10.96
N ALA A 249 -2.00 -11.98 -10.60
CA ALA A 249 -2.71 -13.01 -9.84
C ALA A 249 -1.76 -13.78 -8.93
N ILE A 250 -2.32 -14.44 -7.91
CA ILE A 250 -1.55 -15.26 -6.97
C ILE A 250 -0.86 -16.40 -7.72
N ALA A 251 0.46 -16.51 -7.55
CA ALA A 251 1.25 -17.62 -8.06
C ALA A 251 0.78 -18.94 -7.43
N LYS A 252 0.68 -20.00 -8.26
CA LYS A 252 0.18 -21.32 -7.79
C LYS A 252 0.98 -21.87 -6.61
N GLU A 253 2.29 -21.69 -6.63
CA GLU A 253 3.25 -22.13 -5.64
C GLU A 253 3.09 -21.43 -4.30
N SER A 254 2.60 -20.21 -4.28
CA SER A 254 2.39 -19.42 -3.04
C SER A 254 0.99 -19.54 -2.44
N LYS A 255 0.04 -20.24 -3.09
CA LYS A 255 -1.35 -20.37 -2.62
C LYS A 255 -1.51 -20.96 -1.21
N ASN A 256 -0.55 -21.76 -0.77
CA ASN A 256 -0.53 -22.38 0.55
C ASN A 256 0.49 -21.75 1.51
N SER A 257 1.14 -20.66 1.08
CA SER A 257 2.08 -19.94 1.93
C SER A 257 1.34 -18.91 2.81
N SER A 258 1.99 -18.44 3.87
CA SER A 258 1.46 -17.37 4.72
C SER A 258 1.53 -16.00 4.05
N LEU A 259 2.25 -15.89 2.95
CA LEU A 259 2.42 -14.68 2.15
C LEU A 259 2.18 -15.04 0.69
N PHE A 260 1.18 -14.43 0.07
CA PHE A 260 0.89 -14.61 -1.35
C PHE A 260 1.88 -13.83 -2.20
N GLU A 261 2.37 -14.46 -3.25
CA GLU A 261 3.18 -13.85 -4.29
C GLU A 261 2.32 -13.58 -5.52
N TYR A 262 2.47 -12.39 -6.11
CA TYR A 262 1.66 -11.98 -7.25
C TYR A 262 2.53 -11.88 -8.49
N GLU A 263 2.11 -12.57 -9.54
CA GLU A 263 2.81 -12.62 -10.81
C GLU A 263 1.98 -12.03 -11.95
N LEU A 264 2.65 -11.57 -12.99
CA LEU A 264 2.05 -11.01 -14.18
C LEU A 264 1.61 -12.11 -15.16
N PHE A 265 0.37 -12.01 -15.62
CA PHE A 265 -0.21 -12.84 -16.65
C PHE A 265 -0.73 -11.98 -17.81
N VAL A 266 -0.68 -12.54 -19.01
CA VAL A 266 -1.30 -11.95 -20.20
C VAL A 266 -2.24 -12.99 -20.81
N MET A 267 -3.47 -12.61 -21.06
CA MET A 267 -4.48 -13.43 -21.72
C MET A 267 -4.84 -12.84 -23.09
N ASN A 268 -4.89 -13.70 -24.10
CA ASN A 268 -5.38 -13.34 -25.41
C ASN A 268 -6.91 -13.39 -25.44
N MET A 269 -7.56 -12.29 -25.83
CA MET A 269 -9.00 -12.10 -25.78
C MET A 269 -9.78 -12.85 -26.86
N GLU A 270 -9.12 -13.33 -27.91
CA GLU A 270 -9.77 -14.14 -28.96
C GLU A 270 -9.76 -15.63 -28.61
N THR A 271 -8.67 -16.10 -28.04
CA THR A 271 -8.43 -17.55 -27.82
C THR A 271 -8.57 -17.99 -26.37
N GLY A 272 -8.62 -17.07 -25.42
CA GLY A 272 -8.59 -17.34 -23.98
C GLY A 272 -7.25 -17.91 -23.46
N LYS A 273 -6.20 -17.93 -24.31
CA LYS A 273 -4.91 -18.47 -23.92
C LYS A 273 -4.19 -17.55 -22.95
N ILE A 274 -3.89 -18.09 -21.76
CA ILE A 274 -3.17 -17.37 -20.70
C ILE A 274 -1.68 -17.73 -20.75
N LYS A 275 -0.82 -16.72 -20.60
CA LYS A 275 0.64 -16.85 -20.51
C LYS A 275 1.12 -16.16 -19.25
N ARG A 276 1.77 -16.88 -18.31
CA ARG A 276 2.51 -16.30 -17.20
C ARG A 276 3.74 -15.59 -17.74
N MET A 277 3.92 -14.34 -17.38
CA MET A 277 4.99 -13.49 -17.87
C MET A 277 6.17 -13.43 -16.91
N THR A 278 5.92 -13.38 -15.60
CA THR A 278 6.96 -13.23 -14.57
C THR A 278 7.04 -14.43 -13.63
N ASP A 279 8.17 -14.56 -12.95
CA ASP A 279 8.50 -15.55 -11.93
C ASP A 279 9.50 -14.92 -10.95
N LEU A 280 9.01 -13.87 -10.23
CA LEU A 280 9.86 -13.02 -9.40
C LEU A 280 9.78 -13.38 -7.91
N ASN A 281 8.78 -14.16 -7.52
CA ASN A 281 8.52 -14.57 -6.13
C ASN A 281 8.35 -13.40 -5.16
N THR A 282 7.69 -12.35 -5.64
CA THR A 282 7.40 -11.11 -4.90
C THR A 282 5.97 -10.65 -5.17
N SER A 283 5.72 -9.35 -5.25
CA SER A 283 4.44 -8.80 -5.70
C SER A 283 4.64 -7.91 -6.92
N VAL A 284 4.17 -8.40 -8.07
CA VAL A 284 4.10 -7.62 -9.31
C VAL A 284 2.78 -6.86 -9.34
N THR A 285 2.82 -5.60 -9.76
CA THR A 285 1.63 -4.74 -9.82
C THR A 285 1.68 -3.77 -11.00
N ASN A 286 0.51 -3.18 -11.29
CA ASN A 286 0.29 -2.09 -12.24
C ASN A 286 0.89 -2.32 -13.64
N PRO A 287 0.53 -3.41 -14.34
CA PRO A 287 1.01 -3.64 -15.70
C PRO A 287 0.45 -2.60 -16.67
N GLN A 288 1.30 -2.14 -17.61
CA GLN A 288 0.92 -1.21 -18.68
C GLN A 288 1.53 -1.67 -19.99
N PHE A 289 0.71 -1.89 -21.01
CA PHE A 289 1.21 -2.18 -22.35
C PHE A 289 1.83 -0.95 -23.00
N PHE A 290 2.91 -1.14 -23.75
CA PHE A 290 3.39 -0.12 -24.67
C PHE A 290 2.39 0.03 -25.83
N HIS A 291 2.23 1.24 -26.35
CA HIS A 291 1.26 1.54 -27.41
C HIS A 291 1.74 1.03 -28.78
N ASN A 292 3.04 1.15 -29.06
CA ASN A 292 3.63 0.90 -30.37
C ASN A 292 4.72 -0.17 -30.35
N LYS A 293 4.92 -0.85 -29.22
CA LYS A 293 5.94 -1.88 -29.03
C LYS A 293 5.33 -3.12 -28.41
N ASN A 294 5.80 -4.29 -28.84
CA ASN A 294 5.38 -5.58 -28.26
C ASN A 294 6.00 -5.80 -26.86
N LYS A 295 5.71 -4.88 -25.93
CA LYS A 295 6.26 -4.84 -24.58
C LYS A 295 5.22 -4.49 -23.54
N ILE A 296 5.51 -4.85 -22.32
CA ILE A 296 4.75 -4.46 -21.13
C ILE A 296 5.70 -3.87 -20.08
N ALA A 297 5.26 -2.86 -19.39
CA ALA A 297 5.92 -2.30 -18.20
C ALA A 297 5.13 -2.70 -16.96
N PHE A 298 5.79 -2.82 -15.82
CA PHE A 298 5.18 -3.13 -14.52
C PHE A 298 6.11 -2.74 -13.37
N LEU A 299 5.58 -2.79 -12.17
CA LEU A 299 6.32 -2.58 -10.93
C LEU A 299 6.45 -3.89 -10.16
N GLU A 300 7.61 -4.10 -9.55
CA GLU A 300 7.87 -5.14 -8.57
C GLU A 300 8.03 -4.52 -7.19
N GLN A 301 7.24 -4.96 -6.21
CA GLN A 301 7.44 -4.59 -4.82
C GLN A 301 8.50 -5.49 -4.20
N THR A 302 9.74 -5.00 -4.12
CA THR A 302 10.92 -5.78 -3.71
C THR A 302 10.96 -6.12 -2.23
N ASN A 303 10.16 -5.43 -1.40
CA ASN A 303 10.03 -5.68 0.03
C ASN A 303 8.62 -6.16 0.43
N TRP A 304 7.98 -6.93 -0.44
CA TRP A 304 6.66 -7.49 -0.18
C TRP A 304 6.63 -8.32 1.14
N ALA A 305 5.75 -8.09 2.13
CA ALA A 305 4.66 -7.11 2.18
C ALA A 305 4.94 -6.01 3.22
N ASP A 306 6.15 -5.45 3.20
CA ASP A 306 6.55 -4.37 4.13
C ASP A 306 6.05 -3.00 3.66
N THR A 307 5.96 -2.05 4.59
CA THR A 307 5.66 -0.63 4.34
C THR A 307 6.75 0.26 4.91
N PRO A 308 7.15 1.37 4.24
CA PRO A 308 6.68 1.80 2.92
C PRO A 308 7.11 0.83 1.83
N GLU A 309 6.25 0.66 0.84
CA GLU A 309 6.48 -0.21 -0.31
C GLU A 309 7.67 0.29 -1.13
N LYS A 310 8.55 -0.63 -1.55
CA LYS A 310 9.70 -0.32 -2.40
C LYS A 310 9.50 -0.94 -3.76
N TYR A 311 9.30 -0.09 -4.75
CA TYR A 311 9.07 -0.53 -6.11
C TYR A 311 10.32 -0.40 -6.97
N GLU A 312 10.53 -1.39 -7.84
CA GLU A 312 11.43 -1.34 -8.99
C GLU A 312 10.61 -1.40 -10.28
N PHE A 313 11.02 -0.62 -11.27
CA PHE A 313 10.34 -0.52 -12.55
C PHE A 313 10.98 -1.47 -13.57
N PHE A 314 10.15 -2.28 -14.22
CA PHE A 314 10.58 -3.24 -15.24
C PHE A 314 9.85 -3.02 -16.55
N THR A 315 10.53 -3.36 -17.64
CA THR A 315 9.93 -3.59 -18.95
C THR A 315 10.21 -5.01 -19.41
N GLN A 316 9.25 -5.64 -20.07
CA GLN A 316 9.37 -7.01 -20.55
C GLN A 316 8.87 -7.13 -21.98
N ASP A 317 9.59 -7.87 -22.81
CA ASP A 317 9.17 -8.23 -24.15
C ASP A 317 8.13 -9.38 -24.09
N LEU A 318 7.00 -9.24 -24.78
CA LEU A 318 5.88 -10.17 -24.68
C LEU A 318 6.14 -11.53 -25.33
N GLU A 319 7.03 -11.60 -26.34
CA GLU A 319 7.40 -12.84 -27.01
C GLU A 319 8.54 -13.55 -26.29
N THR A 320 9.67 -12.87 -26.18
CA THR A 320 10.92 -13.44 -25.64
C THR A 320 10.95 -13.52 -24.13
N LYS A 321 10.03 -12.83 -23.45
CA LYS A 321 9.99 -12.61 -21.99
C LYS A 321 11.27 -11.95 -21.43
N LYS A 322 12.08 -11.33 -22.27
CA LYS A 322 13.29 -10.65 -21.81
C LYS A 322 12.93 -9.49 -20.90
N LEU A 323 13.35 -9.60 -19.65
CA LEU A 323 13.14 -8.61 -18.59
C LEU A 323 14.27 -7.57 -18.62
N LYS A 324 13.92 -6.31 -18.39
CA LYS A 324 14.86 -5.21 -18.30
C LYS A 324 14.44 -4.24 -17.19
N PRO A 325 15.24 -4.07 -16.12
CA PRO A 325 15.01 -3.03 -15.13
C PRO A 325 15.28 -1.64 -15.70
N ILE A 326 14.53 -0.66 -15.24
CA ILE A 326 14.70 0.77 -15.54
C ILE A 326 14.89 1.50 -14.22
N SER A 327 16.03 2.14 -14.05
CA SER A 327 16.33 2.96 -12.87
C SER A 327 16.17 4.44 -13.22
N PHE A 328 15.54 5.20 -12.33
CA PHE A 328 15.32 6.63 -12.47
C PHE A 328 16.39 7.41 -11.69
N SER A 329 17.05 8.35 -12.37
CA SER A 329 18.02 9.26 -11.74
C SER A 329 17.30 10.51 -11.26
N ILE A 330 16.66 10.43 -10.10
CA ILE A 330 15.87 11.54 -9.54
C ILE A 330 16.78 12.71 -9.15
N PRO A 331 16.56 13.92 -9.66
CA PRO A 331 17.28 15.10 -9.20
C PRO A 331 16.83 15.48 -7.78
N ASP A 332 17.75 16.09 -7.02
CA ASP A 332 17.48 16.72 -5.73
C ASP A 332 16.85 15.80 -4.66
N GLN A 333 17.28 14.52 -4.61
CA GLN A 333 16.87 13.61 -3.54
C GLN A 333 17.26 14.21 -2.18
N LYS A 334 16.27 14.35 -1.29
CA LYS A 334 16.52 14.84 0.07
C LYS A 334 17.27 13.77 0.88
N PRO A 335 18.40 14.11 1.52
CA PRO A 335 19.08 13.16 2.36
C PRO A 335 18.22 12.81 3.58
N ILE A 336 18.20 11.53 3.95
CA ILE A 336 17.45 11.08 5.13
C ILE A 336 18.14 11.68 6.37
N PRO A 337 17.47 12.48 7.19
CA PRO A 337 18.03 13.02 8.42
C PRO A 337 18.14 11.88 9.46
N TRP A 338 19.28 11.19 9.48
CA TRP A 338 19.50 9.97 10.26
C TRP A 338 19.07 10.06 11.74
N PHE A 339 19.24 11.24 12.36
CA PHE A 339 18.87 11.46 13.76
C PHE A 339 17.34 11.50 13.93
N LEU A 340 16.63 12.26 13.09
CA LEU A 340 15.16 12.34 13.11
C LEU A 340 14.52 11.02 12.69
N TYR A 341 15.12 10.33 11.71
CA TYR A 341 14.71 8.99 11.33
C TYR A 341 14.84 8.01 12.51
N GLY A 342 15.99 8.05 13.23
CA GLY A 342 16.21 7.24 14.43
C GLY A 342 15.20 7.54 15.55
N LEU A 343 14.84 8.82 15.75
CA LEU A 343 13.79 9.20 16.71
C LEU A 343 12.40 8.68 16.25
N ALA A 344 12.09 8.76 14.96
CA ALA A 344 10.83 8.24 14.43
C ALA A 344 10.72 6.71 14.63
N GLN A 345 11.83 5.97 14.61
CA GLN A 345 11.84 4.53 14.94
C GLN A 345 11.41 4.24 16.38
N LEU A 346 11.52 5.19 17.32
CA LEU A 346 10.98 5.03 18.68
C LEU A 346 9.44 5.00 18.69
N ALA A 347 8.79 5.59 17.69
CA ALA A 347 7.34 5.53 17.50
C ALA A 347 6.86 4.23 16.83
N ASN A 348 7.70 3.21 16.69
CA ASN A 348 7.36 1.94 16.09
C ASN A 348 6.93 0.92 17.14
N GLY A 349 5.81 0.21 16.92
CA GLY A 349 5.30 -0.84 17.81
C GLY A 349 6.29 -1.98 18.03
N THR A 350 7.09 -2.34 17.02
CA THR A 350 8.15 -3.35 17.13
C THR A 350 9.23 -2.89 18.11
N THR A 351 9.63 -1.61 18.06
CA THR A 351 10.60 -1.04 19.02
C THR A 351 10.05 -1.07 20.44
N ALA A 352 8.79 -0.70 20.63
CA ALA A 352 8.15 -0.81 21.96
C ALA A 352 8.12 -2.25 22.46
N ALA A 353 7.81 -3.23 21.61
CA ALA A 353 7.81 -4.64 21.95
C ALA A 353 9.21 -5.15 22.36
N VAL A 354 10.26 -4.78 21.61
CA VAL A 354 11.65 -5.14 21.94
C VAL A 354 12.09 -4.52 23.26
N LEU A 355 11.79 -3.22 23.47
CA LEU A 355 12.10 -2.54 24.74
C LEU A 355 11.38 -3.19 25.93
N TYR A 356 10.13 -3.61 25.74
CA TYR A 356 9.36 -4.32 26.76
C TYR A 356 10.00 -5.67 27.11
N LEU A 357 10.39 -6.48 26.12
CA LEU A 357 11.06 -7.75 26.34
C LEU A 357 12.41 -7.58 27.03
N LEU A 358 13.21 -6.57 26.62
CA LEU A 358 14.47 -6.23 27.30
C LEU A 358 14.24 -5.84 28.75
N LEU A 359 13.23 -5.03 29.03
CA LEU A 359 12.87 -4.63 30.39
C LEU A 359 12.53 -5.85 31.26
N ILE A 360 11.74 -6.78 30.73
CA ILE A 360 11.42 -8.05 31.44
C ILE A 360 12.71 -8.84 31.72
N CYS A 361 13.62 -8.95 30.76
CA CYS A 361 14.90 -9.64 30.93
C CYS A 361 15.75 -8.98 32.01
N PHE A 362 15.86 -7.64 32.03
CA PHE A 362 16.64 -6.92 33.06
C PHE A 362 16.01 -7.07 34.44
N ILE A 363 14.69 -6.93 34.58
CA ILE A 363 13.97 -7.13 35.86
C ILE A 363 14.14 -8.57 36.34
N THR A 364 14.01 -9.55 35.47
CA THR A 364 14.16 -10.99 35.80
C THR A 364 15.59 -11.26 36.28
N THR A 365 16.60 -10.72 35.59
CA THR A 365 18.01 -10.85 35.98
C THR A 365 18.28 -10.19 37.34
N PHE A 366 17.72 -9.00 37.57
CA PHE A 366 17.80 -8.31 38.85
C PHE A 366 17.20 -9.16 39.98
N LEU A 367 16.01 -9.71 39.78
CA LEU A 367 15.35 -10.56 40.77
C LEU A 367 16.12 -11.86 41.00
N TYR A 368 16.68 -12.46 39.95
CA TYR A 368 17.50 -13.67 40.05
C TYR A 368 18.72 -13.45 40.97
N LEU A 369 19.40 -12.28 40.82
CA LEU A 369 20.63 -11.99 41.55
C LEU A 369 20.35 -11.49 42.98
N PHE A 370 19.29 -10.74 43.22
CA PHE A 370 19.08 -9.99 44.47
C PHE A 370 17.79 -10.40 45.22
N GLN A 371 16.83 -11.02 44.58
CA GLN A 371 15.55 -11.46 45.16
C GLN A 371 15.07 -12.80 44.56
N PRO A 372 15.85 -13.90 44.71
CA PRO A 372 15.58 -15.14 43.96
C PRO A 372 14.21 -15.76 44.22
N LYS A 373 13.59 -15.49 45.37
CA LYS A 373 12.19 -15.92 45.68
C LYS A 373 11.17 -15.29 44.75
N LYS A 374 11.47 -14.13 44.14
CA LYS A 374 10.55 -13.37 43.26
C LYS A 374 10.88 -13.49 41.77
N VAL A 375 11.84 -14.36 41.39
CA VAL A 375 12.36 -14.45 40.01
C VAL A 375 11.28 -14.72 38.95
N TYR A 376 10.22 -15.43 39.27
CA TYR A 376 9.11 -15.74 38.39
C TYR A 376 8.04 -14.63 38.33
N LEU A 377 8.17 -13.56 39.13
CA LEU A 377 7.14 -12.53 39.21
C LEU A 377 6.83 -11.86 37.86
N PRO A 378 7.83 -11.46 37.02
CA PRO A 378 7.54 -10.86 35.72
C PRO A 378 6.76 -11.81 34.80
N ALA A 379 7.16 -13.10 34.75
CA ALA A 379 6.47 -14.11 33.94
C ALA A 379 5.01 -14.32 34.39
N LYS A 380 4.77 -14.39 35.70
CA LYS A 380 3.42 -14.55 36.26
C LYS A 380 2.52 -13.34 35.99
N ILE A 381 3.05 -12.13 36.14
CA ILE A 381 2.29 -10.90 35.84
C ILE A 381 1.88 -10.88 34.37
N ASN A 382 2.79 -11.15 33.45
CA ASN A 382 2.49 -11.19 32.02
C ASN A 382 1.43 -12.27 31.70
N LEU A 383 1.54 -13.45 32.31
CA LEU A 383 0.57 -14.53 32.12
C LEU A 383 -0.84 -14.11 32.58
N VAL A 384 -0.96 -13.50 33.75
CA VAL A 384 -2.25 -13.03 34.26
C VAL A 384 -2.83 -11.95 33.35
N LEU A 385 -2.01 -10.96 32.94
CA LEU A 385 -2.45 -9.89 32.03
C LEU A 385 -2.89 -10.45 30.67
N ALA A 386 -2.16 -11.46 30.15
CA ALA A 386 -2.52 -12.12 28.91
C ALA A 386 -3.88 -12.81 29.00
N ILE A 387 -4.12 -13.60 30.06
CA ILE A 387 -5.39 -14.31 30.28
C ILE A 387 -6.56 -13.31 30.40
N VAL A 388 -6.39 -12.29 31.24
CA VAL A 388 -7.41 -11.24 31.41
C VAL A 388 -7.69 -10.53 30.10
N GLY A 389 -6.63 -10.16 29.36
CA GLY A 389 -6.75 -9.49 28.09
C GLY A 389 -7.42 -10.35 27.00
N ILE A 390 -7.10 -11.65 26.91
CA ILE A 390 -7.78 -12.59 25.99
C ILE A 390 -9.27 -12.66 26.30
N VAL A 391 -9.65 -12.81 27.57
CA VAL A 391 -11.08 -12.85 27.96
C VAL A 391 -11.76 -11.52 27.62
N SER A 392 -11.11 -10.41 27.94
CA SER A 392 -11.63 -9.07 27.64
C SER A 392 -11.76 -8.82 26.15
N SER A 393 -10.89 -9.39 25.30
CA SER A 393 -10.94 -9.21 23.84
C SER A 393 -12.25 -9.73 23.24
N PHE A 394 -12.75 -10.87 23.72
CA PHE A 394 -14.05 -11.40 23.30
C PHE A 394 -15.19 -10.47 23.74
N ILE A 395 -15.16 -9.97 24.97
CA ILE A 395 -16.20 -9.06 25.48
C ILE A 395 -16.22 -7.77 24.64
N VAL A 396 -15.05 -7.17 24.38
CA VAL A 396 -14.94 -5.95 23.60
C VAL A 396 -15.39 -6.17 22.15
N ALA A 397 -15.05 -7.31 21.54
CA ALA A 397 -15.49 -7.66 20.20
C ALA A 397 -17.03 -7.71 20.09
N PHE A 398 -17.69 -8.25 21.10
CA PHE A 398 -19.15 -8.36 21.12
C PHE A 398 -19.89 -7.08 21.51
N VAL A 399 -19.33 -6.30 22.44
CA VAL A 399 -20.05 -5.16 23.04
C VAL A 399 -19.76 -3.86 22.31
N THR A 400 -18.52 -3.69 21.77
CA THR A 400 -18.07 -2.41 21.22
C THR A 400 -17.87 -2.51 19.72
N ASN A 401 -16.81 -3.22 19.29
CA ASN A 401 -16.43 -3.34 17.90
C ASN A 401 -15.50 -4.57 17.72
N PRO A 402 -15.74 -5.45 16.72
CA PRO A 402 -14.89 -6.60 16.45
C PRO A 402 -13.41 -6.26 16.28
N TRP A 403 -13.08 -5.15 15.62
CA TRP A 403 -11.70 -4.72 15.37
C TRP A 403 -10.95 -4.35 16.65
N PHE A 404 -11.62 -3.68 17.60
CA PHE A 404 -11.03 -3.41 18.93
C PHE A 404 -10.79 -4.69 19.71
N GLY A 405 -11.68 -5.67 19.59
CA GLY A 405 -11.49 -6.99 20.17
C GLY A 405 -10.27 -7.70 19.61
N ILE A 406 -10.11 -7.72 18.28
CA ILE A 406 -8.94 -8.30 17.59
C ILE A 406 -7.65 -7.60 18.02
N ALA A 407 -7.63 -6.28 18.06
CA ALA A 407 -6.45 -5.50 18.50
C ALA A 407 -6.04 -5.84 19.94
N LEU A 408 -7.02 -5.91 20.88
CA LEU A 408 -6.78 -6.29 22.27
C LEU A 408 -6.31 -7.75 22.37
N GLY A 409 -6.86 -8.64 21.54
CA GLY A 409 -6.43 -10.03 21.42
C GLY A 409 -4.97 -10.15 20.99
N GLY A 410 -4.54 -9.37 20.00
CA GLY A 410 -3.15 -9.29 19.53
C GLY A 410 -2.16 -8.84 20.62
N VAL A 411 -2.51 -7.79 21.37
CA VAL A 411 -1.71 -7.35 22.52
C VAL A 411 -1.62 -8.45 23.60
N SER A 412 -2.72 -9.13 23.84
CA SER A 412 -2.78 -10.21 24.84
C SER A 412 -1.96 -11.44 24.42
N ALA A 413 -1.96 -11.79 23.14
CA ALA A 413 -1.11 -12.85 22.58
C ALA A 413 0.38 -12.49 22.70
N PHE A 414 0.75 -11.22 22.47
CA PHE A 414 2.10 -10.74 22.72
C PHE A 414 2.53 -10.89 24.20
N LEU A 415 1.65 -10.52 25.15
CA LEU A 415 1.90 -10.68 26.58
C LEU A 415 2.05 -12.17 26.98
N LEU A 416 1.30 -13.06 26.35
CA LEU A 416 1.45 -14.51 26.54
C LEU A 416 2.81 -14.99 26.06
N GLY A 417 3.23 -14.58 24.86
CA GLY A 417 4.56 -14.85 24.33
C GLY A 417 5.68 -14.32 25.24
N ALA A 418 5.53 -13.10 25.76
CA ALA A 418 6.45 -12.50 26.72
C ALA A 418 6.52 -13.28 28.03
N ALA A 419 5.40 -13.80 28.52
CA ALA A 419 5.37 -14.69 29.71
C ALA A 419 6.17 -15.97 29.46
N ILE A 420 5.95 -16.65 28.32
CA ILE A 420 6.64 -17.88 27.94
C ILE A 420 8.16 -17.62 27.86
N LEU A 421 8.55 -16.55 27.17
CA LEU A 421 9.97 -16.14 27.06
C LEU A 421 10.60 -15.85 28.43
N ALA A 422 9.86 -15.18 29.34
CA ALA A 422 10.34 -14.89 30.68
C ALA A 422 10.51 -16.19 31.52
N PHE A 423 9.60 -17.15 31.41
CA PHE A 423 9.77 -18.47 32.06
C PHE A 423 11.01 -19.21 31.53
N ALA A 424 11.17 -19.27 30.19
CA ALA A 424 12.33 -19.90 29.56
C ALA A 424 13.64 -19.20 29.98
N PHE A 425 13.65 -17.88 30.06
CA PHE A 425 14.80 -17.09 30.49
C PHE A 425 15.18 -17.40 31.95
N VAL A 426 14.22 -17.50 32.87
CA VAL A 426 14.49 -17.93 34.28
C VAL A 426 15.09 -19.31 34.31
N PHE A 427 14.57 -20.25 33.51
CA PHE A 427 15.12 -21.60 33.43
C PHE A 427 16.58 -21.61 32.99
N LEU A 428 16.89 -20.83 31.95
CA LEU A 428 18.28 -20.68 31.44
C LEU A 428 19.22 -20.06 32.50
N LEU A 429 18.79 -18.98 33.19
CA LEU A 429 19.57 -18.37 34.24
C LEU A 429 19.92 -19.34 35.37
N LYS A 430 18.95 -20.15 35.79
CA LYS A 430 19.18 -21.18 36.82
C LYS A 430 20.17 -22.25 36.37
N ARG A 431 19.98 -22.76 35.13
CA ARG A 431 20.88 -23.80 34.57
C ARG A 431 22.32 -23.32 34.42
N ILE A 432 22.51 -22.07 33.98
CA ILE A 432 23.86 -21.45 33.89
C ILE A 432 24.45 -21.26 35.28
N GLY A 433 23.65 -20.82 36.25
CA GLY A 433 24.08 -20.64 37.63
C GLY A 433 24.52 -21.94 38.32
N GLU A 434 23.84 -23.05 38.05
CA GLU A 434 24.20 -24.37 38.54
C GLU A 434 25.50 -24.90 37.94
N ARG A 435 25.74 -24.68 36.63
CA ARG A 435 27.00 -25.03 35.94
C ARG A 435 28.23 -24.29 36.46
N LYS A 436 28.04 -23.06 36.93
CA LYS A 436 29.16 -22.25 37.51
C LYS A 436 29.46 -22.59 38.98
N ARG A 437 28.62 -23.39 39.64
CA ARG A 437 28.80 -23.84 41.00
C ARG A 437 29.43 -25.24 41.12
N LYS A 438 29.42 -25.97 40.00
CA LYS A 438 30.19 -27.21 39.79
C LYS A 438 31.55 -26.86 39.16
#